data_378db16760841c5ace6e7d2ffd96c721
#
_entry.id   378db16760841c5ace6e7d2ffd96c721
#
_cell.length_a   1.000
_cell.length_b   1.000
_cell.length_c   1.000
_cell.angle_alpha   90.00
_cell.angle_beta   90.00
_cell.angle_gamma   90.00
#
_symmetry.space_group_name_H-M   'P 1'
#
loop_
_entity.id
_entity.type
_entity.pdbx_description
1 polymer ?
#
loop_
_entity_poly.entity_id
_entity_poly.type
_entity_poly.pdbx_seq_one_letter_code
_entity_poly.pdbx_strand_id
1 'polypeptide(L)'
;MLKFNFIRNSTMDGFIIRQPYSNQIINRTKKHEFRNFKTTKLNVPIYLLSEGMVLGKIMFTEIKENNKDWKYAWKIKVLKKFTRPWRYSHPQCAQRWVKNFCRKN
;
A
#
# COMPACT_ATOMS: atom_id res chain seq x y z
N MET A 1 -4.28 24.47 16.52
CA MET A 1 -5.25 24.43 15.50
C MET A 1 -4.67 24.19 14.16
N LEU A 2 -3.72 24.97 13.78
CA LEU A 2 -3.07 24.72 12.53
C LEU A 2 -2.45 23.36 12.45
N LYS A 3 -1.95 22.86 13.55
CA LYS A 3 -1.42 21.53 13.59
C LYS A 3 -2.41 20.49 13.19
N PHE A 4 -3.63 20.63 13.66
CA PHE A 4 -4.64 19.68 13.30
C PHE A 4 -4.91 19.68 11.83
N ASN A 5 -5.01 20.88 11.25
CA ASN A 5 -5.27 20.96 9.84
C ASN A 5 -4.17 20.34 9.03
N PHE A 6 -2.96 20.55 9.46
CA PHE A 6 -1.82 19.94 8.85
C PHE A 6 -1.92 18.44 8.86
N ILE A 7 -2.17 17.86 10.04
CA ILE A 7 -2.25 16.42 10.17
C ILE A 7 -3.37 15.86 9.34
N ARG A 8 -4.53 16.52 9.37
CA ARG A 8 -5.68 16.03 8.63
C ARG A 8 -5.51 16.15 7.14
N ASN A 9 -4.69 17.09 6.72
CA ASN A 9 -4.45 17.29 5.29
C ASN A 9 -3.29 16.45 4.78
N SER A 10 -2.62 15.74 5.67
CA SER A 10 -1.60 14.81 5.23
C SER A 10 -2.24 13.69 4.46
N THR A 11 -1.72 13.42 3.28
CA THR A 11 -2.22 12.35 2.45
C THR A 11 -1.09 11.38 2.16
N MET A 12 -1.46 10.15 1.94
CA MET A 12 -0.55 9.11 1.51
C MET A 12 -1.18 8.42 0.34
N ASP A 13 -0.35 7.94 -0.55
CA ASP A 13 -0.87 7.10 -1.61
C ASP A 13 -1.25 5.74 -1.03
N GLY A 14 -2.18 5.08 -1.69
CA GLY A 14 -2.53 3.70 -1.37
C GLY A 14 -2.17 2.81 -2.53
N PHE A 15 -1.84 1.58 -2.24
CA PHE A 15 -1.52 0.60 -3.26
C PHE A 15 -2.45 -0.60 -3.11
N ILE A 16 -3.07 -0.99 -4.21
CA ILE A 16 -4.10 -2.04 -4.22
C ILE A 16 -3.43 -3.38 -4.48
N ILE A 17 -3.62 -4.30 -3.56
CA ILE A 17 -3.16 -5.68 -3.69
C ILE A 17 -4.33 -6.57 -3.34
N ARG A 18 -4.69 -7.47 -4.26
CA ARG A 18 -5.85 -8.32 -4.06
C ARG A 18 -5.58 -9.46 -3.09
N GLN A 19 -6.65 -10.03 -2.58
CA GLN A 19 -6.56 -11.20 -1.74
C GLN A 19 -6.20 -12.44 -2.58
N PRO A 20 -5.52 -13.41 -2.03
CA PRO A 20 -5.11 -13.51 -0.61
C PRO A 20 -3.79 -12.81 -0.31
N TYR A 21 -3.15 -12.20 -1.31
CA TYR A 21 -1.80 -11.68 -1.17
C TYR A 21 -1.71 -10.54 -0.17
N SER A 22 -2.74 -9.69 -0.13
CA SER A 22 -2.75 -8.57 0.81
C SER A 22 -2.74 -9.04 2.27
N ASN A 23 -3.51 -10.10 2.58
CA ASN A 23 -3.48 -10.66 3.92
C ASN A 23 -2.14 -11.28 4.25
N GLN A 24 -1.52 -11.92 3.30
CA GLN A 24 -0.18 -12.50 3.49
C GLN A 24 0.84 -11.41 3.78
N ILE A 25 0.72 -10.28 3.11
CA ILE A 25 1.61 -9.15 3.34
C ILE A 25 1.41 -8.57 4.73
N ILE A 26 0.16 -8.25 5.08
CA ILE A 26 -0.10 -7.59 6.35
C ILE A 26 0.21 -8.50 7.54
N ASN A 27 0.16 -9.80 7.34
CA ASN A 27 0.51 -10.77 8.35
C ASN A 27 1.99 -11.18 8.29
N ARG A 28 2.76 -10.53 7.44
CA ARG A 28 4.21 -10.67 7.32
C ARG A 28 4.66 -12.04 6.84
N THR A 29 3.80 -12.78 6.18
CA THR A 29 4.16 -14.07 5.58
C THR A 29 4.64 -13.91 4.15
N LYS A 30 4.22 -12.84 3.48
CA LYS A 30 4.68 -12.51 2.13
C LYS A 30 5.48 -11.21 2.20
N LYS A 31 6.73 -11.26 1.80
CA LYS A 31 7.65 -10.13 1.99
C LYS A 31 7.98 -9.39 0.71
N HIS A 32 7.44 -9.82 -0.40
CA HIS A 32 7.70 -9.21 -1.70
C HIS A 32 6.42 -9.12 -2.50
N GLU A 33 6.33 -8.06 -3.28
CA GLU A 33 5.30 -7.90 -4.30
C GLU A 33 5.98 -8.04 -5.66
N PHE A 34 5.40 -8.85 -6.54
CA PHE A 34 6.00 -9.15 -7.83
C PHE A 34 5.26 -8.40 -8.92
N ARG A 35 5.99 -7.64 -9.70
CA ARG A 35 5.44 -6.82 -10.78
C ARG A 35 6.38 -6.83 -11.97
N ASN A 36 5.84 -6.44 -13.14
CA ASN A 36 6.64 -6.31 -14.35
C ASN A 36 7.09 -4.88 -14.60
N PHE A 37 6.93 -4.01 -13.61
CA PHE A 37 7.32 -2.61 -13.70
C PHE A 37 7.92 -2.19 -12.35
N LYS A 38 8.60 -1.05 -12.37
CA LYS A 38 9.22 -0.50 -11.17
C LYS A 38 8.34 0.62 -10.60
N THR A 39 8.63 0.99 -9.38
CA THR A 39 8.03 2.18 -8.79
C THR A 39 9.14 3.10 -8.30
N THR A 40 8.87 4.40 -8.32
CA THR A 40 9.76 5.38 -7.71
C THR A 40 9.39 5.64 -6.26
N LYS A 41 8.29 5.07 -5.79
CA LYS A 41 7.80 5.30 -4.43
C LYS A 41 8.45 4.31 -3.48
N LEU A 42 9.74 4.49 -3.24
CA LEU A 42 10.50 3.66 -2.32
C LEU A 42 10.72 4.41 -1.02
N ASN A 43 10.69 3.68 0.07
CA ASN A 43 10.94 4.21 1.41
C ASN A 43 9.94 5.31 1.81
N VAL A 44 8.74 5.22 1.28
CA VAL A 44 7.65 6.15 1.57
C VAL A 44 6.50 5.34 2.13
N PRO A 45 5.93 5.74 3.28
CA PRO A 45 4.76 5.02 3.81
C PRO A 45 3.58 5.14 2.86
N ILE A 46 2.89 4.03 2.67
CA ILE A 46 1.68 3.98 1.86
C ILE A 46 0.66 3.10 2.55
N TYR A 47 -0.61 3.29 2.18
CA TYR A 47 -1.68 2.43 2.67
C TYR A 47 -1.74 1.16 1.83
N LEU A 48 -1.96 0.03 2.48
CA LEU A 48 -2.24 -1.22 1.79
C LEU A 48 -3.74 -1.36 1.64
N LEU A 49 -4.19 -1.36 0.40
CA LEU A 49 -5.61 -1.41 0.07
C LEU A 49 -5.95 -2.76 -0.54
N SER A 50 -7.10 -3.29 -0.19
CA SER A 50 -7.56 -4.55 -0.78
C SER A 50 -9.08 -4.64 -0.69
N GLU A 51 -9.71 -4.82 -1.84
CA GLU A 51 -11.15 -5.08 -1.93
C GLU A 51 -11.99 -4.09 -1.13
N GLY A 52 -11.67 -2.81 -1.29
CA GLY A 52 -12.43 -1.75 -0.65
C GLY A 52 -12.04 -1.47 0.78
N MET A 53 -11.02 -2.13 1.31
CA MET A 53 -10.61 -1.99 2.70
C MET A 53 -9.17 -1.49 2.80
N VAL A 54 -8.90 -0.72 3.83
CA VAL A 54 -7.54 -0.30 4.18
C VAL A 54 -7.05 -1.20 5.29
N LEU A 55 -6.02 -1.97 5.01
CA LEU A 55 -5.55 -3.02 5.93
C LEU A 55 -4.45 -2.54 6.86
N GLY A 56 -3.67 -1.57 6.43
CA GLY A 56 -2.56 -1.08 7.23
C GLY A 56 -1.67 -0.15 6.45
N LYS A 57 -0.48 0.06 6.96
CA LYS A 57 0.56 0.86 6.32
C LYS A 57 1.75 -0.02 5.99
N ILE A 58 2.27 0.14 4.80
CA ILE A 58 3.45 -0.60 4.35
C ILE A 58 4.42 0.36 3.68
N MET A 59 5.57 -0.16 3.32
CA MET A 59 6.56 0.61 2.61
C MET A 59 7.31 -0.34 1.69
N PHE A 60 7.54 0.07 0.45
CA PHE A 60 8.43 -0.67 -0.44
C PHE A 60 9.83 -0.13 -0.23
N THR A 61 10.77 -1.01 0.08
CA THR A 61 12.12 -0.57 0.47
C THR A 61 13.15 -0.78 -0.60
N GLU A 62 12.89 -1.69 -1.52
CA GLU A 62 13.90 -2.08 -2.49
C GLU A 62 13.25 -2.78 -3.67
N ILE A 63 13.78 -2.58 -4.86
CA ILE A 63 13.34 -3.32 -6.04
C ILE A 63 14.53 -4.10 -6.56
N LYS A 64 14.35 -5.39 -6.74
CA LYS A 64 15.36 -6.26 -7.33
C LYS A 64 14.82 -6.90 -8.59
N GLU A 65 15.71 -7.19 -9.51
CA GLU A 65 15.33 -7.94 -10.69
C GLU A 65 15.04 -9.39 -10.30
N ASN A 66 14.06 -9.94 -10.95
CA ASN A 66 13.61 -11.30 -10.69
C ASN A 66 13.54 -12.04 -12.01
N ASN A 67 14.22 -13.17 -12.11
CA ASN A 67 14.35 -13.87 -13.39
C ASN A 67 13.28 -14.93 -13.62
N LYS A 68 12.16 -14.83 -12.90
CA LYS A 68 11.09 -15.81 -13.04
C LYS A 68 9.91 -15.17 -13.77
N ASP A 69 8.70 -15.47 -13.33
CA ASP A 69 7.49 -15.04 -14.02
C ASP A 69 7.32 -13.52 -14.04
N TRP A 70 7.85 -12.84 -13.03
CA TRP A 70 7.74 -11.39 -12.90
C TRP A 70 9.11 -10.76 -12.97
N LYS A 71 9.19 -9.61 -13.63
CA LYS A 71 10.49 -8.95 -13.84
C LYS A 71 11.10 -8.39 -12.56
N TYR A 72 10.26 -7.96 -11.64
CA TYR A 72 10.75 -7.26 -10.45
C TYR A 72 10.11 -7.78 -9.19
N ALA A 73 10.89 -7.82 -8.13
CA ALA A 73 10.42 -8.13 -6.78
C ALA A 73 10.61 -6.87 -5.93
N TRP A 74 9.50 -6.37 -5.39
CA TRP A 74 9.52 -5.18 -4.53
C TRP A 74 9.50 -5.67 -3.09
N LYS A 75 10.54 -5.35 -2.33
CA LYS A 75 10.61 -5.76 -0.94
C LYS A 75 9.68 -4.90 -0.10
N ILE A 76 8.91 -5.55 0.79
CA ILE A 76 7.88 -4.90 1.58
C ILE A 76 8.27 -4.88 3.04
N LYS A 77 8.07 -3.74 3.68
CA LYS A 77 8.14 -3.60 5.13
C LYS A 77 6.76 -3.21 5.62
N VAL A 78 6.22 -3.96 6.57
CA VAL A 78 4.94 -3.62 7.18
C VAL A 78 5.20 -2.65 8.32
N LEU A 79 4.61 -1.47 8.22
CA LEU A 79 4.78 -0.44 9.23
C LEU A 79 3.72 -0.56 10.32
N LYS A 80 2.48 -0.88 9.91
CA LYS A 80 1.40 -1.01 10.87
C LYS A 80 0.31 -1.89 10.29
N LYS A 81 -0.18 -2.83 11.09
CA LYS A 81 -1.38 -3.59 10.78
C LYS A 81 -2.53 -2.96 11.54
N PHE A 82 -3.60 -2.58 10.84
CA PHE A 82 -4.76 -2.00 11.50
C PHE A 82 -5.57 -3.10 12.17
N THR A 83 -5.86 -2.92 13.45
CA THR A 83 -6.70 -3.86 14.18
C THR A 83 -8.11 -3.88 13.60
N ARG A 84 -8.57 -2.71 13.16
CA ARG A 84 -9.88 -2.58 12.54
C ARG A 84 -9.69 -1.96 11.16
N PRO A 85 -9.56 -2.79 10.13
CA PRO A 85 -9.51 -2.26 8.77
C PRO A 85 -10.74 -1.40 8.51
N TRP A 86 -10.60 -0.38 7.70
CA TRP A 86 -11.69 0.54 7.43
C TRP A 86 -11.93 0.64 5.94
N ARG A 87 -13.17 0.97 5.58
CA ARG A 87 -13.56 1.05 4.18
C ARG A 87 -13.10 2.35 3.56
N TYR A 88 -12.88 2.33 2.27
CA TYR A 88 -12.60 3.53 1.51
C TYR A 88 -13.42 3.50 0.22
N SER A 89 -13.62 4.70 -0.36
CA SER A 89 -14.28 4.79 -1.66
C SER A 89 -13.27 4.51 -2.73
N HIS A 90 -13.46 3.39 -3.42
CA HIS A 90 -12.53 3.00 -4.48
C HIS A 90 -12.75 3.89 -5.69
N PRO A 91 -11.73 4.63 -6.14
CA PRO A 91 -11.87 5.46 -7.33
C PRO A 91 -12.14 4.60 -8.55
N GLN A 92 -13.02 5.09 -9.43
CA GLN A 92 -13.36 4.36 -10.64
C GLN A 92 -12.10 4.10 -11.45
N CYS A 93 -11.96 2.87 -11.93
CA CYS A 93 -10.84 2.44 -12.76
C CYS A 93 -9.48 2.39 -12.08
N ALA A 94 -9.40 2.61 -10.78
CA ALA A 94 -8.13 2.48 -10.07
C ALA A 94 -7.78 1.00 -9.94
N GLN A 95 -6.58 0.64 -10.36
CA GLN A 95 -6.14 -0.76 -10.34
C GLN A 95 -4.90 -0.99 -9.49
N ARG A 96 -4.10 0.03 -9.28
CA ARG A 96 -2.83 -0.12 -8.55
C ARG A 96 -2.67 0.95 -7.50
N TRP A 97 -2.52 2.19 -7.92
CA TRP A 97 -2.27 3.31 -7.03
C TRP A 97 -3.52 4.16 -6.85
N VAL A 98 -3.77 4.55 -5.61
CA VAL A 98 -4.75 5.57 -5.28
C VAL A 98 -3.95 6.74 -4.71
N LYS A 99 -3.85 7.81 -5.49
CA LYS A 99 -3.00 8.94 -5.11
C LYS A 99 -3.70 9.87 -4.16
N ASN A 100 -2.91 10.47 -3.29
CA ASN A 100 -3.40 11.46 -2.34
C ASN A 100 -4.57 10.94 -1.53
N PHE A 101 -4.48 9.66 -1.17
CA PHE A 101 -5.52 9.00 -0.43
C PHE A 101 -5.53 9.54 1.00
N CYS A 102 -6.69 9.97 1.46
CA CYS A 102 -6.85 10.54 2.78
C CYS A 102 -8.03 9.89 3.46
N ARG A 103 -7.81 9.43 4.69
CA ARG A 103 -8.89 8.83 5.45
C ARG A 103 -9.89 9.89 5.87
N LYS A 104 -11.15 9.65 5.56
CA LYS A 104 -12.23 10.52 6.01
C LYS A 104 -12.76 9.98 7.32
N ASN A 105 -13.05 10.89 8.21
CA ASN A 105 -13.63 10.51 9.51
C ASN A 105 -15.12 10.68 9.48
#